data_9e6e6dc5958577b189f475bf59937f2b
#
_entry.id   9e6e6dc5958577b189f475bf59937f2b
#
_cell.length_a   1.000
_cell.length_b   1.000
_cell.length_c   1.000
_cell.angle_alpha   90.00
_cell.angle_beta   90.00
_cell.angle_gamma   90.00
#
_symmetry.space_group_name_H-M   'P 1'
#
loop_
_entity.id
_entity.type
_entity.pdbx_description
1 polymer ?
#
loop_
_entity_poly.entity_id
_entity_poly.type
_entity_poly.pdbx_seq_one_letter_code
_entity_poly.pdbx_strand_id
1 'polypeptide(L)'
;MIRKDLNSIMQISVLLAEQIAELFLMILMGYVIVKLGLVTDDDSKILSKIVLYIVIPCVMINAFQIDYTPDKVQGMLLALVASIVLQVLLLIAVWIMGKIFHLDEVEVTSIYYSNSGNLIVPIVTYVLGDEWVVYGCVSMAVQLIFMWTHGKYIISSGDRIDWKKIVLNINMIAIFIGAVLFLLKIHLPVIVDDTLRAVGSTIGP
;
A
#
# COMPACT_ATOMS: atom_id res chain seq x y z
N MET A 1 -16.39 -6.20 -30.21
CA MET A 1 -15.54 -6.61 -29.09
C MET A 1 -14.47 -5.55 -28.85
N ILE A 2 -13.52 -5.30 -29.72
CA ILE A 2 -12.41 -4.34 -29.58
C ILE A 2 -12.84 -2.89 -29.19
N ARG A 3 -13.96 -2.37 -29.74
CA ARG A 3 -14.44 -1.02 -29.47
C ARG A 3 -15.05 -0.85 -28.06
N LYS A 4 -15.58 -1.93 -27.48
CA LYS A 4 -16.13 -1.96 -26.11
C LYS A 4 -15.00 -2.01 -25.09
N ASP A 5 -13.95 -2.78 -25.41
CA ASP A 5 -12.75 -2.90 -24.57
C ASP A 5 -11.93 -1.61 -24.59
N LEU A 6 -11.86 -0.91 -25.73
CA LEU A 6 -11.19 0.38 -25.84
C LEU A 6 -11.90 1.48 -25.03
N ASN A 7 -13.24 1.48 -25.01
CA ASN A 7 -14.00 2.43 -24.21
C ASN A 7 -13.84 2.17 -22.70
N SER A 8 -13.80 0.90 -22.27
CA SER A 8 -13.56 0.58 -20.85
C SER A 8 -12.14 0.93 -20.40
N ILE A 9 -11.13 0.70 -21.23
CA ILE A 9 -9.75 1.12 -20.94
C ILE A 9 -9.65 2.64 -20.83
N MET A 10 -10.31 3.37 -21.76
CA MET A 10 -10.33 4.84 -21.74
C MET A 10 -11.04 5.37 -20.48
N GLN A 11 -12.15 4.75 -20.06
CA GLN A 11 -12.83 5.11 -18.81
C GLN A 11 -11.95 4.89 -17.59
N ILE A 12 -11.29 3.74 -17.48
CA ILE A 12 -10.37 3.45 -16.37
C ILE A 12 -9.20 4.44 -16.36
N SER A 13 -8.66 4.80 -17.54
CA SER A 13 -7.57 5.78 -17.64
C SER A 13 -8.00 7.17 -17.19
N VAL A 14 -9.23 7.58 -17.50
CA VAL A 14 -9.79 8.87 -17.04
C VAL A 14 -10.00 8.84 -15.53
N LEU A 15 -10.61 7.79 -14.99
CA LEU A 15 -10.79 7.61 -13.55
C LEU A 15 -9.46 7.66 -12.79
N LEU A 16 -8.42 7.00 -13.30
CA LEU A 16 -7.08 7.06 -12.71
C LEU A 16 -6.49 8.46 -12.75
N ALA A 17 -6.68 9.19 -13.86
CA ALA A 17 -6.20 10.56 -13.98
C ALA A 17 -6.94 11.51 -13.02
N GLU A 18 -8.24 11.35 -12.86
CA GLU A 18 -9.05 12.09 -11.89
C GLU A 18 -8.55 11.83 -10.46
N GLN A 19 -8.36 10.55 -10.08
CA GLN A 19 -7.86 10.19 -8.75
C GLN A 19 -6.45 10.75 -8.49
N ILE A 20 -5.57 10.69 -9.48
CA ILE A 20 -4.24 11.30 -9.36
C ILE A 20 -4.34 12.82 -9.19
N ALA A 21 -5.24 13.48 -9.93
CA ALA A 21 -5.47 14.92 -9.79
C ALA A 21 -5.99 15.29 -8.40
N GLU A 22 -6.93 14.51 -7.84
CA GLU A 22 -7.43 14.69 -6.47
C GLU A 22 -6.30 14.57 -5.43
N LEU A 23 -5.45 13.55 -5.56
CA LEU A 23 -4.28 13.38 -4.68
C LEU A 23 -3.31 14.58 -4.79
N PHE A 24 -3.09 15.10 -6.00
CA PHE A 24 -2.28 16.31 -6.21
C PHE A 24 -2.90 17.55 -5.55
N LEU A 25 -4.22 17.72 -5.65
CA LEU A 25 -4.93 18.81 -4.97
C LEU A 25 -4.81 18.69 -3.44
N MET A 26 -4.91 17.49 -2.88
CA MET A 26 -4.69 17.27 -1.44
C MET A 26 -3.25 17.62 -1.02
N ILE A 27 -2.25 17.24 -1.81
CA ILE A 27 -0.85 17.62 -1.57
C ILE A 27 -0.70 19.16 -1.63
N LEU A 28 -1.33 19.80 -2.61
CA LEU A 28 -1.30 21.27 -2.74
C LEU A 28 -1.94 21.97 -1.52
N MET A 29 -3.08 21.46 -1.04
CA MET A 29 -3.71 21.96 0.19
C MET A 29 -2.78 21.81 1.40
N GLY A 30 -2.15 20.65 1.55
CA GLY A 30 -1.16 20.42 2.60
C GLY A 30 0.02 21.39 2.52
N TYR A 31 0.54 21.61 1.31
CA TYR A 31 1.62 22.56 1.06
C TYR A 31 1.22 24.00 1.46
N VAL A 32 0.01 24.43 1.08
CA VAL A 32 -0.51 25.76 1.42
C VAL A 32 -0.61 25.96 2.92
N ILE A 33 -1.14 24.98 3.65
CA ILE A 33 -1.29 25.04 5.11
C ILE A 33 0.08 25.18 5.81
N VAL A 34 1.08 24.42 5.36
CA VAL A 34 2.45 24.52 5.86
C VAL A 34 3.07 25.88 5.50
N LYS A 35 2.88 26.36 4.27
CA LYS A 35 3.36 27.69 3.84
C LYS A 35 2.74 28.85 4.62
N LEU A 36 1.48 28.71 5.06
CA LEU A 36 0.80 29.68 5.90
C LEU A 36 1.25 29.61 7.37
N GLY A 37 2.12 28.65 7.72
CA GLY A 37 2.61 28.47 9.10
C GLY A 37 1.58 27.91 10.07
N LEU A 38 0.47 27.36 9.56
CA LEU A 38 -0.57 26.74 10.40
C LEU A 38 -0.19 25.34 10.88
N VAL A 39 0.70 24.66 10.13
CA VAL A 39 1.24 23.35 10.45
C VAL A 39 2.75 23.38 10.26
N THR A 40 3.48 22.84 11.22
CA THR A 40 4.94 22.74 11.18
C THR A 40 5.40 21.37 10.66
N ASP A 41 6.69 21.24 10.36
CA ASP A 41 7.28 19.94 9.97
C ASP A 41 7.13 18.89 11.07
N ASP A 42 7.16 19.30 12.35
CA ASP A 42 6.99 18.39 13.47
C ASP A 42 5.53 17.92 13.61
N ASP A 43 4.56 18.79 13.35
CA ASP A 43 3.14 18.40 13.29
C ASP A 43 2.88 17.41 12.15
N SER A 44 3.51 17.61 10.99
CA SER A 44 3.44 16.68 9.86
C SER A 44 3.97 15.29 10.21
N LYS A 45 5.03 15.20 11.01
CA LYS A 45 5.55 13.92 11.53
C LYS A 45 4.55 13.21 12.44
N ILE A 46 3.83 13.97 13.28
CA ILE A 46 2.78 13.41 14.14
C ILE A 46 1.63 12.83 13.29
N LEU A 47 1.16 13.62 12.31
CA LEU A 47 0.11 13.15 11.37
C LEU A 47 0.54 11.88 10.64
N SER A 48 1.77 11.85 10.13
CA SER A 48 2.33 10.66 9.47
C SER A 48 2.36 9.44 10.40
N LYS A 49 2.69 9.62 11.68
CA LYS A 49 2.66 8.53 12.67
C LYS A 49 1.24 8.02 12.89
N ILE A 50 0.25 8.91 13.01
CA ILE A 50 -1.16 8.51 13.17
C ILE A 50 -1.59 7.67 11.96
N VAL A 51 -1.30 8.13 10.75
CA VAL A 51 -1.62 7.39 9.52
C VAL A 51 -0.96 6.02 9.52
N LEU A 52 0.35 5.94 9.75
CA LEU A 52 1.12 4.69 9.67
C LEU A 52 0.79 3.68 10.77
N TYR A 53 0.49 4.15 11.99
CA TYR A 53 0.32 3.26 13.15
C TYR A 53 -1.14 3.02 13.55
N ILE A 54 -2.08 3.82 13.05
CA ILE A 54 -3.51 3.67 13.35
C ILE A 54 -4.31 3.45 12.08
N VAL A 55 -4.25 4.38 11.12
CA VAL A 55 -5.19 4.39 10.00
C VAL A 55 -4.91 3.22 9.02
N ILE A 56 -3.65 3.06 8.59
CA ILE A 56 -3.28 1.96 7.68
C ILE A 56 -3.56 0.58 8.28
N PRO A 57 -3.21 0.26 9.54
CA PRO A 57 -3.60 -1.01 10.15
C PRO A 57 -5.11 -1.25 10.18
N CYS A 58 -5.92 -0.22 10.45
CA CYS A 58 -7.38 -0.33 10.40
C CYS A 58 -7.88 -0.69 9.00
N VAL A 59 -7.38 -0.01 7.97
CA VAL A 59 -7.70 -0.34 6.57
C VAL A 59 -7.31 -1.77 6.22
N MET A 60 -6.11 -2.19 6.63
CA MET A 60 -5.64 -3.55 6.35
C MET A 60 -6.51 -4.61 7.00
N ILE A 61 -6.88 -4.47 8.27
CA ILE A 61 -7.77 -5.42 8.94
C ILE A 61 -9.16 -5.42 8.27
N ASN A 62 -9.71 -4.24 7.98
CA ASN A 62 -11.02 -4.10 7.36
C ASN A 62 -11.05 -4.71 5.95
N ALA A 63 -9.98 -4.59 5.16
CA ALA A 63 -9.89 -5.18 3.83
C ALA A 63 -10.10 -6.71 3.81
N PHE A 64 -9.82 -7.39 4.92
CA PHE A 64 -10.07 -8.82 5.09
C PHE A 64 -11.47 -9.15 5.63
N GLN A 65 -12.30 -8.16 5.99
CA GLN A 65 -13.68 -8.36 6.45
C GLN A 65 -14.64 -8.56 5.27
N ILE A 66 -14.27 -9.46 4.38
CA ILE A 66 -15.02 -9.88 3.21
C ILE A 66 -15.44 -11.35 3.34
N ASP A 67 -16.52 -11.72 2.66
CA ASP A 67 -16.99 -13.12 2.67
C ASP A 67 -15.92 -14.06 2.11
N TYR A 68 -15.69 -15.15 2.83
CA TYR A 68 -14.78 -16.20 2.39
C TYR A 68 -15.35 -16.94 1.19
N THR A 69 -14.63 -16.91 0.07
CA THR A 69 -14.89 -17.76 -1.08
C THR A 69 -13.58 -18.39 -1.58
N PRO A 70 -13.62 -19.60 -2.16
CA PRO A 70 -12.43 -20.22 -2.76
C PRO A 70 -11.78 -19.33 -3.82
N ASP A 71 -12.58 -18.60 -4.59
CA ASP A 71 -12.10 -17.69 -5.65
C ASP A 71 -11.27 -16.52 -5.06
N LYS A 72 -11.69 -15.99 -3.91
CA LYS A 72 -10.94 -14.94 -3.21
C LYS A 72 -9.60 -15.47 -2.69
N VAL A 73 -9.56 -16.69 -2.18
CA VAL A 73 -8.30 -17.33 -1.76
C VAL A 73 -7.37 -17.54 -2.96
N GLN A 74 -7.88 -18.03 -4.09
CA GLN A 74 -7.10 -18.17 -5.32
C GLN A 74 -6.61 -16.80 -5.82
N GLY A 75 -7.45 -15.79 -5.77
CA GLY A 75 -7.10 -14.40 -6.10
C GLY A 75 -5.97 -13.86 -5.21
N MET A 76 -6.00 -14.11 -3.90
CA MET A 76 -4.93 -13.72 -2.98
C MET A 76 -3.63 -14.46 -3.25
N LEU A 77 -3.69 -15.77 -3.56
CA LEU A 77 -2.51 -16.55 -3.98
C LEU A 77 -1.94 -16.02 -5.30
N LEU A 78 -2.79 -15.70 -6.25
CA LEU A 78 -2.37 -15.10 -7.51
C LEU A 78 -1.72 -13.72 -7.27
N ALA A 79 -2.33 -12.88 -6.43
CA ALA A 79 -1.77 -11.59 -6.04
C ALA A 79 -0.40 -11.74 -5.35
N LEU A 80 -0.23 -12.74 -4.49
CA LEU A 80 1.03 -13.05 -3.85
C LEU A 80 2.12 -13.39 -4.87
N VAL A 81 1.83 -14.33 -5.76
CA VAL A 81 2.79 -14.76 -6.80
C VAL A 81 3.10 -13.60 -7.75
N ALA A 82 2.08 -12.90 -8.23
CA ALA A 82 2.24 -11.76 -9.12
C ALA A 82 3.08 -10.65 -8.46
N SER A 83 2.86 -10.37 -7.19
CA SER A 83 3.63 -9.37 -6.44
C SER A 83 5.10 -9.78 -6.29
N ILE A 84 5.39 -11.05 -5.98
CA ILE A 84 6.77 -11.54 -5.89
C ILE A 84 7.46 -11.41 -7.25
N VAL A 85 6.80 -11.85 -8.33
CA VAL A 85 7.34 -11.74 -9.69
C VAL A 85 7.61 -10.27 -10.05
N LEU A 86 6.64 -9.39 -9.79
CA LEU A 86 6.76 -7.97 -10.06
C LEU A 86 7.94 -7.35 -9.28
N GLN A 87 8.08 -7.67 -7.99
CA GLN A 87 9.18 -7.18 -7.17
C GLN A 87 10.55 -7.63 -7.72
N VAL A 88 10.66 -8.90 -8.14
CA VAL A 88 11.89 -9.41 -8.73
C VAL A 88 12.21 -8.69 -10.07
N LEU A 89 11.21 -8.51 -10.93
CA LEU A 89 11.38 -7.80 -12.20
C LEU A 89 11.79 -6.34 -11.99
N LEU A 90 11.16 -5.65 -11.03
CA LEU A 90 11.54 -4.28 -10.67
C LEU A 90 12.96 -4.21 -10.11
N LEU A 91 13.37 -5.20 -9.30
CA LEU A 91 14.73 -5.30 -8.77
C LEU A 91 15.75 -5.39 -9.89
N ILE A 92 15.50 -6.25 -10.88
CA ILE A 92 16.35 -6.41 -12.06
C ILE A 92 16.39 -5.09 -12.87
N ALA A 93 15.23 -4.47 -13.10
CA ALA A 93 15.14 -3.23 -13.84
C ALA A 93 15.91 -2.09 -13.16
N VAL A 94 15.72 -1.91 -11.85
CA VAL A 94 16.41 -0.86 -11.09
C VAL A 94 17.92 -1.14 -10.98
N TRP A 95 18.32 -2.41 -10.86
CA TRP A 95 19.74 -2.78 -10.89
C TRP A 95 20.40 -2.42 -12.24
N ILE A 96 19.72 -2.68 -13.37
CA ILE A 96 20.18 -2.28 -14.70
C ILE A 96 20.28 -0.76 -14.81
N MET A 97 19.24 -0.04 -14.37
CA MET A 97 19.21 1.42 -14.36
C MET A 97 20.33 2.00 -13.50
N GLY A 98 20.56 1.44 -12.31
CA GLY A 98 21.64 1.85 -11.42
C GLY A 98 23.01 1.77 -12.08
N LYS A 99 23.26 0.70 -12.88
CA LYS A 99 24.50 0.55 -13.65
C LYS A 99 24.62 1.53 -14.82
N ILE A 100 23.52 1.79 -15.53
CA ILE A 100 23.53 2.69 -16.71
C ILE A 100 23.69 4.15 -16.26
N PHE A 101 22.99 4.57 -15.23
CA PHE A 101 22.95 5.96 -14.77
C PHE A 101 23.91 6.24 -13.62
N HIS A 102 24.69 5.25 -13.17
CA HIS A 102 25.63 5.36 -12.04
C HIS A 102 24.96 5.87 -10.76
N LEU A 103 23.75 5.35 -10.46
CA LEU A 103 22.95 5.74 -9.31
C LEU A 103 23.58 5.22 -8.01
N ASP A 104 23.47 6.02 -6.96
CA ASP A 104 23.89 5.62 -5.62
C ASP A 104 22.86 4.68 -4.94
N GLU A 105 23.21 4.15 -3.77
CA GLU A 105 22.38 3.18 -3.03
C GLU A 105 21.05 3.79 -2.58
N VAL A 106 21.02 5.09 -2.27
CA VAL A 106 19.82 5.82 -1.83
C VAL A 106 18.89 6.04 -3.02
N GLU A 107 19.44 6.44 -4.17
CA GLU A 107 18.69 6.64 -5.41
C GLU A 107 18.07 5.33 -5.89
N VAL A 108 18.86 4.24 -5.95
CA VAL A 108 18.39 2.90 -6.30
C VAL A 108 17.24 2.45 -5.39
N THR A 109 17.42 2.63 -4.08
CA THR A 109 16.39 2.23 -3.09
C THR A 109 15.14 3.09 -3.20
N SER A 110 15.29 4.40 -3.45
CA SER A 110 14.15 5.31 -3.62
C SER A 110 13.33 5.04 -4.88
N ILE A 111 13.98 4.62 -5.96
CA ILE A 111 13.29 4.23 -7.20
C ILE A 111 12.57 2.89 -7.01
N TYR A 112 13.19 1.95 -6.31
CA TYR A 112 12.63 0.61 -6.14
C TYR A 112 11.46 0.56 -5.14
N TYR A 113 11.58 1.23 -3.99
CA TYR A 113 10.57 1.21 -2.93
C TYR A 113 9.60 2.39 -3.07
N SER A 114 8.50 2.14 -3.77
CA SER A 114 7.41 3.12 -3.88
C SER A 114 6.57 3.16 -2.60
N ASN A 115 5.89 4.29 -2.37
CA ASN A 115 4.91 4.44 -1.29
C ASN A 115 3.57 3.80 -1.70
N SER A 116 3.58 2.49 -1.91
CA SER A 116 2.41 1.76 -2.41
C SER A 116 1.24 1.76 -1.41
N GLY A 117 1.52 1.77 -0.10
CA GLY A 117 0.48 1.72 0.91
C GLY A 117 -0.49 2.90 0.86
N ASN A 118 0.05 4.09 0.79
CA ASN A 118 -0.77 5.30 0.81
C ASN A 118 -1.40 5.62 -0.55
N LEU A 119 -0.90 5.03 -1.65
CA LEU A 119 -1.36 5.32 -3.00
C LEU A 119 -2.28 4.23 -3.54
N ILE A 120 -1.94 2.95 -3.33
CA ILE A 120 -2.69 1.82 -3.91
C ILE A 120 -4.07 1.71 -3.26
N VAL A 121 -4.18 1.85 -1.94
CA VAL A 121 -5.47 1.69 -1.25
C VAL A 121 -6.53 2.66 -1.78
N PRO A 122 -6.33 3.99 -1.79
CA PRO A 122 -7.30 4.91 -2.36
C PRO A 122 -7.64 4.63 -3.82
N ILE A 123 -6.62 4.36 -4.66
CA ILE A 123 -6.83 4.09 -6.09
C ILE A 123 -7.63 2.81 -6.30
N VAL A 124 -7.31 1.74 -5.60
CA VAL A 124 -8.03 0.46 -5.74
C VAL A 124 -9.47 0.61 -5.26
N THR A 125 -9.68 1.25 -4.10
CA THR A 125 -11.02 1.53 -3.58
C THR A 125 -11.86 2.31 -4.58
N TYR A 126 -11.30 3.39 -5.13
CA TYR A 126 -12.02 4.26 -6.06
C TYR A 126 -12.32 3.58 -7.41
N VAL A 127 -11.35 2.88 -7.98
CA VAL A 127 -11.46 2.31 -9.34
C VAL A 127 -12.15 0.94 -9.36
N LEU A 128 -11.86 0.10 -8.37
CA LEU A 128 -12.29 -1.30 -8.34
C LEU A 128 -13.29 -1.61 -7.23
N GLY A 129 -13.28 -0.83 -6.15
CA GLY A 129 -14.11 -1.03 -4.96
C GLY A 129 -13.35 -1.67 -3.79
N ASP A 130 -13.95 -1.56 -2.60
CA ASP A 130 -13.32 -1.97 -1.32
C ASP A 130 -12.94 -3.46 -1.29
N GLU A 131 -13.72 -4.31 -1.96
CA GLU A 131 -13.48 -5.76 -1.98
C GLU A 131 -12.15 -6.15 -2.67
N TRP A 132 -11.60 -5.26 -3.50
CA TRP A 132 -10.33 -5.48 -4.19
C TRP A 132 -9.10 -5.06 -3.38
N VAL A 133 -9.30 -4.29 -2.32
CA VAL A 133 -8.22 -3.79 -1.45
C VAL A 133 -7.44 -4.94 -0.80
N VAL A 134 -8.09 -6.07 -0.52
CA VAL A 134 -7.44 -7.25 0.05
C VAL A 134 -6.26 -7.75 -0.81
N TYR A 135 -6.36 -7.70 -2.11
CA TYR A 135 -5.27 -8.09 -3.02
C TYR A 135 -4.12 -7.08 -2.98
N GLY A 136 -4.45 -5.80 -2.82
CA GLY A 136 -3.49 -4.74 -2.55
C GLY A 136 -2.74 -4.97 -1.23
N CYS A 137 -3.43 -5.37 -0.16
CA CYS A 137 -2.82 -5.70 1.14
C CYS A 137 -1.81 -6.86 1.02
N VAL A 138 -2.12 -7.89 0.24
CA VAL A 138 -1.18 -8.99 -0.03
C VAL A 138 0.09 -8.46 -0.73
N SER A 139 -0.08 -7.60 -1.73
CA SER A 139 1.05 -6.98 -2.44
C SER A 139 1.90 -6.09 -1.53
N MET A 140 1.26 -5.33 -0.64
CA MET A 140 1.94 -4.51 0.37
C MET A 140 2.74 -5.35 1.37
N ALA A 141 2.22 -6.51 1.79
CA ALA A 141 2.95 -7.44 2.65
C ALA A 141 4.26 -7.91 2.00
N VAL A 142 4.20 -8.30 0.72
CA VAL A 142 5.39 -8.68 -0.04
C VAL A 142 6.38 -7.53 -0.11
N GLN A 143 5.93 -6.33 -0.45
CA GLN A 143 6.80 -5.15 -0.52
C GLN A 143 7.45 -4.81 0.83
N LEU A 144 6.70 -4.91 1.94
CA LEU A 144 7.25 -4.70 3.28
C LEU A 144 8.36 -5.69 3.61
N ILE A 145 8.19 -6.97 3.26
CA ILE A 145 9.25 -7.97 3.44
C ILE A 145 10.50 -7.59 2.66
N PHE A 146 10.36 -7.23 1.38
CA PHE A 146 11.50 -6.79 0.56
C PHE A 146 12.15 -5.52 1.11
N MET A 147 11.38 -4.55 1.57
CA MET A 147 11.88 -3.30 2.13
C MET A 147 12.71 -3.53 3.39
N TRP A 148 12.26 -4.37 4.32
CA TRP A 148 12.96 -4.66 5.56
C TRP A 148 14.08 -5.69 5.42
N THR A 149 14.14 -6.44 4.31
CA THR A 149 15.24 -7.34 3.99
C THR A 149 16.26 -6.67 3.07
N HIS A 150 15.96 -6.61 1.80
CA HIS A 150 16.83 -6.08 0.74
C HIS A 150 17.08 -4.56 0.89
N GLY A 151 16.03 -3.76 1.11
CA GLY A 151 16.17 -2.30 1.23
C GLY A 151 17.04 -1.92 2.43
N LYS A 152 16.79 -2.52 3.58
CA LYS A 152 17.63 -2.31 4.76
C LYS A 152 19.09 -2.74 4.52
N TYR A 153 19.30 -3.89 3.87
CA TYR A 153 20.65 -4.40 3.59
C TYR A 153 21.46 -3.43 2.72
N ILE A 154 20.85 -2.84 1.71
CA ILE A 154 21.51 -1.85 0.85
C ILE A 154 21.86 -0.58 1.64
N ILE A 155 20.89 0.04 2.30
CA ILE A 155 21.07 1.35 2.99
C ILE A 155 22.03 1.23 4.18
N SER A 156 22.05 0.10 4.88
CA SER A 156 22.90 -0.09 6.07
C SER A 156 24.25 -0.76 5.77
N SER A 157 24.68 -0.76 4.52
CA SER A 157 25.99 -1.31 4.09
C SER A 157 26.27 -2.72 4.60
N GLY A 158 25.24 -3.57 4.64
CA GLY A 158 25.38 -5.00 4.95
C GLY A 158 25.05 -5.41 6.38
N ASP A 159 24.36 -4.58 7.15
CA ASP A 159 23.85 -4.96 8.48
C ASP A 159 22.94 -6.20 8.42
N ARG A 160 22.96 -6.99 9.48
CA ARG A 160 22.14 -8.21 9.57
C ARG A 160 20.65 -7.88 9.46
N ILE A 161 19.91 -8.73 8.73
CA ILE A 161 18.46 -8.66 8.63
C ILE A 161 17.85 -8.86 10.02
N ASP A 162 17.06 -7.92 10.47
CA ASP A 162 16.34 -7.96 11.73
C ASP A 162 14.92 -8.49 11.52
N TRP A 163 14.78 -9.82 11.55
CA TRP A 163 13.49 -10.49 11.37
C TRP A 163 12.44 -10.05 12.38
N LYS A 164 12.86 -9.64 13.59
CA LYS A 164 11.92 -9.14 14.60
C LYS A 164 11.25 -7.86 14.15
N LYS A 165 11.97 -6.96 13.49
CA LYS A 165 11.39 -5.71 12.97
C LYS A 165 10.41 -5.95 11.83
N ILE A 166 10.59 -7.00 11.03
CA ILE A 166 9.64 -7.37 9.98
C ILE A 166 8.36 -7.90 10.60
N VAL A 167 8.47 -8.92 11.45
CA VAL A 167 7.32 -9.60 12.05
C VAL A 167 6.55 -8.67 12.99
N LEU A 168 7.26 -7.83 13.75
CA LEU A 168 6.65 -6.87 14.68
C LEU A 168 6.24 -5.54 14.02
N ASN A 169 6.36 -5.42 12.69
CA ASN A 169 5.82 -4.26 12.00
C ASN A 169 4.29 -4.26 12.14
N ILE A 170 3.73 -3.13 12.57
CA ILE A 170 2.29 -3.00 12.86
C ILE A 170 1.41 -3.38 11.65
N ASN A 171 1.85 -3.02 10.43
CA ASN A 171 1.13 -3.34 9.21
C ASN A 171 1.17 -4.84 8.90
N MET A 172 2.31 -5.51 9.13
CA MET A 172 2.42 -6.97 9.01
C MET A 172 1.52 -7.68 10.01
N ILE A 173 1.47 -7.19 11.26
CA ILE A 173 0.57 -7.71 12.30
C ILE A 173 -0.89 -7.53 11.87
N ALA A 174 -1.26 -6.36 11.34
CA ALA A 174 -2.62 -6.07 10.87
C ALA A 174 -3.02 -7.01 9.71
N ILE A 175 -2.14 -7.19 8.72
CA ILE A 175 -2.38 -8.12 7.61
C ILE A 175 -2.52 -9.56 8.13
N PHE A 176 -1.66 -9.97 9.07
CA PHE A 176 -1.73 -11.31 9.66
C PHE A 176 -3.05 -11.52 10.42
N ILE A 177 -3.45 -10.57 11.26
CA ILE A 177 -4.74 -10.61 11.98
C ILE A 177 -5.89 -10.69 10.98
N GLY A 178 -5.92 -9.81 9.98
CA GLY A 178 -6.95 -9.81 8.94
C GLY A 178 -7.04 -11.14 8.20
N ALA A 179 -5.90 -11.67 7.77
CA ALA A 179 -5.83 -12.96 7.07
C ALA A 179 -6.32 -14.14 7.94
N VAL A 180 -5.97 -14.15 9.23
CA VAL A 180 -6.46 -15.17 10.18
C VAL A 180 -7.97 -15.07 10.35
N LEU A 181 -8.53 -13.88 10.55
CA LEU A 181 -9.97 -13.65 10.65
C LEU A 181 -10.69 -14.13 9.38
N PHE A 182 -10.18 -13.79 8.21
CA PHE A 182 -10.73 -14.22 6.93
C PHE A 182 -10.72 -15.74 6.76
N LEU A 183 -9.59 -16.39 7.03
CA LEU A 183 -9.46 -17.85 6.91
C LEU A 183 -10.34 -18.62 7.91
N LEU A 184 -10.49 -18.08 9.12
CA LEU A 184 -11.39 -18.63 10.14
C LEU A 184 -12.85 -18.26 9.92
N LYS A 185 -13.16 -17.44 8.90
CA LYS A 185 -14.50 -16.93 8.60
C LYS A 185 -15.13 -16.17 9.77
N ILE A 186 -14.29 -15.43 10.50
CA ILE A 186 -14.73 -14.63 11.65
C ILE A 186 -14.95 -13.20 11.18
N HIS A 187 -16.20 -12.75 11.24
CA HIS A 187 -16.53 -11.34 11.07
C HIS A 187 -16.43 -10.61 12.40
N LEU A 188 -15.87 -9.41 12.34
CA LEU A 188 -15.81 -8.55 13.53
C LEU A 188 -17.21 -8.07 13.92
N PRO A 189 -17.46 -7.81 15.22
CA PRO A 189 -18.68 -7.16 15.65
C PRO A 189 -18.90 -5.85 14.90
N VAL A 190 -20.14 -5.53 14.54
CA VAL A 190 -20.51 -4.36 13.72
C VAL A 190 -19.85 -3.07 14.23
N ILE A 191 -19.87 -2.83 15.54
CA ILE A 191 -19.25 -1.63 16.14
C ILE A 191 -17.76 -1.56 15.83
N VAL A 192 -17.04 -2.69 15.87
CA VAL A 192 -15.59 -2.74 15.61
C VAL A 192 -15.34 -2.53 14.12
N ASP A 193 -16.08 -3.22 13.25
CA ASP A 193 -15.96 -3.08 11.80
C ASP A 193 -16.25 -1.65 11.34
N ASP A 194 -17.34 -1.05 11.80
CA ASP A 194 -17.70 0.34 11.51
C ASP A 194 -16.61 1.32 12.00
N THR A 195 -16.02 1.05 13.18
CA THR A 195 -14.94 1.88 13.72
C THR A 195 -13.68 1.79 12.85
N LEU A 196 -13.27 0.57 12.44
CA LEU A 196 -12.13 0.38 11.56
C LEU A 196 -12.34 1.08 10.20
N ARG A 197 -13.56 0.96 9.66
CA ARG A 197 -13.97 1.61 8.40
C ARG A 197 -13.96 3.13 8.52
N ALA A 198 -14.53 3.68 9.58
CA ALA A 198 -14.54 5.12 9.84
C ALA A 198 -13.13 5.70 9.98
N VAL A 199 -12.24 5.01 10.72
CA VAL A 199 -10.83 5.42 10.83
C VAL A 199 -10.13 5.28 9.49
N GLY A 200 -10.36 4.18 8.76
CA GLY A 200 -9.77 3.92 7.45
C GLY A 200 -10.12 4.99 6.41
N SER A 201 -11.35 5.47 6.40
CA SER A 201 -11.83 6.50 5.46
C SER A 201 -11.15 7.87 5.64
N THR A 202 -10.35 8.07 6.66
CA THR A 202 -9.58 9.32 6.86
C THR A 202 -8.36 9.42 5.91
N ILE A 203 -7.97 8.35 5.21
CA ILE A 203 -6.84 8.38 4.26
C ILE A 203 -7.24 8.94 2.89
N GLY A 204 -8.50 8.85 2.54
CA GLY A 204 -9.01 9.32 1.25
C GLY A 204 -10.48 8.96 1.05
N PRO A 205 -11.12 9.55 0.04
CA PRO A 205 -12.49 9.26 -0.31
C PRO A 205 -12.67 7.82 -0.73
#